data_e32bd8e4117551705c8341883dcd8661
#
_entry.id   e32bd8e4117551705c8341883dcd8661
#
_cell.length_a   1.000
_cell.length_b   1.000
_cell.length_c   1.000
_cell.angle_alpha   90.00
_cell.angle_beta   90.00
_cell.angle_gamma   90.00
#
_symmetry.space_group_name_H-M   'P 1'
#
loop_
_entity.id
_entity.type
_entity.pdbx_description
1 polymer ?
#
loop_
_entity_poly.entity_id
_entity_poly.type
_entity_poly.pdbx_seq_one_letter_code
_entity_poly.pdbx_strand_id
1 'polypeptide(L)'
;MYLVTNGRLITRDPDGKGYYEHGAVAYEGSQIVEVGEESALRAKYADAEIIDAKGGVIMPALINAHTHIYSALARGLSIVGNNPTNFYEVLDGTWWAIDRHLMMDGTRASATALYMDSIKQGVTTIF
;
A
#
# COMPACT_ATOMS: atom_id res chain seq x y z
N MET A 1 15.59 9.42 15.50
CA MET A 1 14.40 10.26 15.22
C MET A 1 14.44 10.71 13.77
N TYR A 2 13.35 10.56 13.06
CA TYR A 2 13.16 11.04 11.70
C TYR A 2 12.01 12.04 11.64
N LEU A 3 12.08 13.00 10.71
CA LEU A 3 11.04 13.97 10.46
C LEU A 3 10.72 14.04 8.96
N VAL A 4 9.54 13.57 8.57
CA VAL A 4 9.04 13.70 7.20
C VAL A 4 8.43 15.08 7.04
N THR A 5 8.89 15.86 6.06
CA THR A 5 8.55 17.29 5.89
C THR A 5 8.31 17.64 4.42
N ASN A 6 8.02 18.91 4.16
CA ASN A 6 7.82 19.45 2.82
C ASN A 6 6.73 18.68 2.03
N GLY A 7 5.58 18.49 2.69
CA GLY A 7 4.43 17.82 2.08
C GLY A 7 3.11 18.27 2.67
N ARG A 8 2.05 18.01 1.94
CA ARG A 8 0.66 18.14 2.42
C ARG A 8 0.30 16.91 3.21
N LEU A 9 -0.07 17.07 4.47
CA LEU A 9 -0.30 15.95 5.37
C LEU A 9 -1.78 15.68 5.57
N ILE A 10 -2.18 14.44 5.36
CA ILE A 10 -3.51 13.89 5.63
C ILE A 10 -3.37 12.91 6.79
N THR A 11 -3.99 13.20 7.94
CA THR A 11 -3.87 12.36 9.14
C THR A 11 -4.93 11.29 9.26
N ARG A 12 -6.13 11.54 8.71
CA ARG A 12 -7.32 10.72 8.93
C ARG A 12 -7.75 10.67 10.41
N ASP A 13 -7.27 11.58 11.22
CA ASP A 13 -7.67 11.71 12.63
C ASP A 13 -9.10 12.30 12.70
N PRO A 14 -10.08 11.57 13.23
CA PRO A 14 -11.47 12.03 13.31
C PRO A 14 -11.67 13.11 14.39
N ASP A 15 -10.82 13.12 15.41
CA ASP A 15 -10.94 14.00 16.58
C ASP A 15 -9.97 15.20 16.52
N GLY A 16 -9.05 15.19 15.55
CA GLY A 16 -8.02 16.20 15.37
C GLY A 16 -8.12 16.93 14.03
N LYS A 17 -7.02 17.62 13.68
CA LYS A 17 -6.89 18.28 12.38
C LYS A 17 -6.57 17.24 11.29
N GLY A 18 -7.54 16.96 10.43
CA GLY A 18 -7.44 15.94 9.37
C GLY A 18 -6.49 16.30 8.23
N TYR A 19 -6.11 17.57 8.08
CA TYR A 19 -5.26 18.06 6.98
C TYR A 19 -4.37 19.23 7.42
N TYR A 20 -3.12 19.22 6.94
CA TYR A 20 -2.14 20.29 7.08
C TYR A 20 -1.55 20.62 5.71
N GLU A 21 -1.61 21.90 5.30
CA GLU A 21 -0.99 22.34 4.02
C GLU A 21 0.53 22.18 4.06
N HIS A 22 1.14 22.47 5.20
CA HIS A 22 2.55 22.28 5.49
C HIS A 22 2.69 21.40 6.73
N GLY A 23 2.44 20.11 6.56
CA GLY A 23 2.47 19.16 7.65
C GLY A 23 3.78 18.38 7.74
N ALA A 24 4.04 17.85 8.93
CA ALA A 24 5.16 16.96 9.17
C ALA A 24 4.77 15.81 10.10
N VAL A 25 5.54 14.72 10.01
CA VAL A 25 5.43 13.53 10.86
C VAL A 25 6.79 13.23 11.46
N ALA A 26 6.86 13.24 12.80
CA ALA A 26 8.02 12.76 13.55
C ALA A 26 7.82 11.30 13.91
N TYR A 27 8.84 10.46 13.67
CA TYR A 27 8.78 9.05 14.05
C TYR A 27 10.13 8.52 14.51
N GLU A 28 10.07 7.47 15.33
CA GLU A 28 11.25 6.75 15.80
C GLU A 28 11.00 5.24 15.78
N GLY A 29 11.90 4.53 15.12
CA GLY A 29 11.67 3.10 14.85
C GLY A 29 10.38 2.88 14.05
N SER A 30 9.43 2.18 14.64
CA SER A 30 8.10 1.91 14.06
C SER A 30 6.97 2.76 14.64
N GLN A 31 7.30 3.78 15.47
CA GLN A 31 6.30 4.57 16.17
C GLN A 31 6.25 6.00 15.64
N ILE A 32 5.05 6.47 15.30
CA ILE A 32 4.78 7.89 15.09
C ILE A 32 4.79 8.55 16.46
N VAL A 33 5.66 9.54 16.65
CA VAL A 33 5.82 10.27 17.91
C VAL A 33 4.93 11.49 17.92
N GLU A 34 4.87 12.22 16.82
CA GLU A 34 4.07 13.44 16.72
C GLU A 34 3.73 13.76 15.26
N VAL A 35 2.60 14.42 15.09
CA VAL A 35 2.07 14.88 13.80
C VAL A 35 1.59 16.31 13.95
N GLY A 36 1.92 17.19 13.00
CA GLY A 36 1.53 18.59 13.14
C GLY A 36 2.07 19.51 12.06
N GLU A 37 2.04 20.82 12.35
CA GLU A 37 2.62 21.83 11.47
C GLU A 37 4.14 21.64 11.37
N GLU A 38 4.66 21.70 10.16
CA GLU A 38 6.08 21.48 9.88
C GLU A 38 7.00 22.41 10.67
N SER A 39 6.66 23.70 10.74
CA SER A 39 7.47 24.69 11.45
C SER A 39 7.63 24.38 12.94
N ALA A 40 6.55 23.92 13.58
CA ALA A 40 6.56 23.55 14.98
C ALA A 40 7.41 22.29 15.24
N LEU A 41 7.24 21.26 14.39
CA LEU A 41 7.97 20.01 14.55
C LEU A 41 9.47 20.17 14.22
N ARG A 42 9.83 20.99 13.23
CA ARG A 42 11.23 21.32 12.94
C ARG A 42 11.92 22.04 14.10
N ALA A 43 11.21 22.94 14.77
CA ALA A 43 11.75 23.62 15.96
C ALA A 43 11.94 22.65 17.13
N LYS A 44 10.99 21.74 17.32
CA LYS A 44 11.01 20.79 18.43
C LYS A 44 12.01 19.64 18.24
N TYR A 45 12.19 19.18 17.02
CA TYR A 45 13.04 18.04 16.66
C TYR A 45 14.19 18.48 15.75
N ALA A 46 14.94 19.52 16.19
CA ALA A 46 15.99 20.15 15.39
C ALA A 46 17.12 19.19 14.95
N ASP A 47 17.38 18.14 15.75
CA ASP A 47 18.40 17.13 15.47
C ASP A 47 17.86 15.90 14.70
N ALA A 48 16.59 15.91 14.28
CA ALA A 48 16.02 14.80 13.53
C ALA A 48 16.57 14.74 12.09
N GLU A 49 16.76 13.53 11.61
CA GLU A 49 17.06 13.29 10.20
C GLU A 49 15.83 13.63 9.33
N ILE A 50 16.04 14.48 8.31
CA ILE A 50 14.95 14.98 7.48
C ILE A 50 14.72 14.05 6.29
N ILE A 51 13.46 13.67 6.11
CA ILE A 51 12.95 13.02 4.90
C ILE A 51 12.08 14.02 4.15
N ASP A 52 12.54 14.44 2.99
CA ASP A 52 11.85 15.43 2.15
C ASP A 52 10.80 14.78 1.28
N ALA A 53 9.52 15.10 1.50
CA ALA A 53 8.39 14.65 0.67
C ALA A 53 8.28 15.40 -0.67
N LYS A 54 9.14 16.37 -0.94
CA LYS A 54 9.27 17.09 -2.23
C LYS A 54 7.95 17.71 -2.72
N GLY A 55 7.17 18.25 -1.81
CA GLY A 55 5.85 18.83 -2.10
C GLY A 55 4.75 17.81 -2.34
N GLY A 56 5.03 16.54 -2.10
CA GLY A 56 4.07 15.44 -2.24
C GLY A 56 3.04 15.39 -1.12
N VAL A 57 2.32 14.26 -1.05
CA VAL A 57 1.34 13.99 0.01
C VAL A 57 1.93 13.02 1.01
N ILE A 58 1.85 13.38 2.29
CA ILE A 58 2.16 12.52 3.44
C ILE A 58 0.83 12.01 3.97
N MET A 59 0.64 10.70 4.02
CA MET A 59 -0.65 10.11 4.42
C MET A 59 -0.44 8.72 5.01
N PRO A 60 -1.41 8.19 5.77
CA PRO A 60 -1.41 6.78 6.15
C PRO A 60 -1.32 5.89 4.90
N ALA A 61 -0.59 4.80 5.02
CA ALA A 61 -0.41 3.86 3.92
C ALA A 61 -1.74 3.25 3.45
N LEU A 62 -1.74 2.77 2.21
CA LEU A 62 -2.92 2.16 1.61
C LEU A 62 -3.15 0.76 2.17
N ILE A 63 -4.42 0.38 2.24
CA ILE A 63 -4.88 -0.95 2.62
C ILE A 63 -5.54 -1.59 1.39
N ASN A 64 -5.05 -2.75 0.97
CA ASN A 64 -5.68 -3.56 -0.05
C ASN A 64 -6.63 -4.56 0.61
N ALA A 65 -7.91 -4.23 0.64
CA ALA A 65 -8.95 -5.02 1.30
C ALA A 65 -9.53 -6.12 0.40
N HIS A 66 -9.10 -6.24 -0.84
CA HIS A 66 -9.54 -7.30 -1.75
C HIS A 66 -8.42 -7.67 -2.72
N THR A 67 -7.85 -8.86 -2.55
CA THR A 67 -6.82 -9.38 -3.45
C THR A 67 -6.79 -10.91 -3.46
N HIS A 68 -6.22 -11.45 -4.51
CA HIS A 68 -5.99 -12.88 -4.69
C HIS A 68 -4.49 -13.13 -4.83
N ILE A 69 -3.79 -13.20 -3.70
CA ILE A 69 -2.32 -13.27 -3.66
C ILE A 69 -1.76 -14.49 -4.37
N TYR A 70 -2.49 -15.59 -4.38
CA TYR A 70 -2.08 -16.86 -4.98
C TYR A 70 -2.05 -16.83 -6.52
N SER A 71 -2.79 -15.91 -7.14
CA SER A 71 -2.98 -15.86 -8.60
C SER A 71 -2.46 -14.57 -9.25
N ALA A 72 -1.62 -13.79 -8.57
CA ALA A 72 -1.11 -12.53 -9.11
C ALA A 72 -0.32 -12.70 -10.41
N LEU A 73 0.35 -13.83 -10.60
CA LEU A 73 1.07 -14.16 -11.84
C LEU A 73 0.14 -14.61 -12.99
N ALA A 74 -1.14 -14.86 -12.72
CA ALA A 74 -2.13 -15.15 -13.75
C ALA A 74 -2.66 -13.90 -14.46
N ARG A 75 -2.17 -12.73 -14.10
CA ARG A 75 -2.54 -11.46 -14.74
C ARG A 75 -2.23 -11.50 -16.23
N GLY A 76 -3.24 -11.26 -17.05
CA GLY A 76 -3.14 -11.32 -18.51
C GLY A 76 -3.20 -12.73 -19.11
N LEU A 77 -3.40 -13.77 -18.28
CA LEU A 77 -3.62 -15.12 -18.78
C LEU A 77 -4.92 -15.18 -19.58
N SER A 78 -4.84 -15.74 -20.79
CA SER A 78 -5.99 -16.07 -21.63
C SER A 78 -6.04 -17.57 -21.84
N ILE A 79 -7.17 -18.18 -21.52
CA ILE A 79 -7.40 -19.61 -21.74
C ILE A 79 -8.10 -19.79 -23.08
N VAL A 80 -7.43 -20.48 -24.01
CA VAL A 80 -7.93 -20.70 -25.35
C VAL A 80 -9.27 -21.46 -25.32
N GLY A 81 -10.24 -20.94 -26.04
CA GLY A 81 -11.60 -21.53 -26.11
C GLY A 81 -12.51 -21.12 -24.93
N ASN A 82 -12.04 -20.38 -23.96
CA ASN A 82 -12.86 -19.83 -22.89
C ASN A 82 -13.40 -18.44 -23.32
N ASN A 83 -14.70 -18.33 -23.49
CA ASN A 83 -15.37 -17.08 -23.85
C ASN A 83 -16.58 -16.86 -22.91
N PRO A 84 -16.32 -16.52 -21.64
CA PRO A 84 -17.35 -16.44 -20.62
C PRO A 84 -18.35 -15.31 -20.91
N THR A 85 -19.63 -15.58 -20.71
CA THR A 85 -20.74 -14.63 -20.84
C THR A 85 -21.31 -14.20 -19.50
N ASN A 86 -20.94 -14.88 -18.42
CA ASN A 86 -21.37 -14.61 -17.06
C ASN A 86 -20.25 -14.97 -16.06
N PHE A 87 -20.45 -14.55 -14.82
CA PHE A 87 -19.42 -14.73 -13.78
C PHE A 87 -19.12 -16.19 -13.43
N TYR A 88 -20.12 -17.06 -13.46
CA TYR A 88 -19.91 -18.50 -13.22
C TYR A 88 -18.97 -19.11 -14.26
N GLU A 89 -19.14 -18.76 -15.53
CA GLU A 89 -18.27 -19.22 -16.62
C GLU A 89 -16.85 -18.67 -16.49
N VAL A 90 -16.68 -17.45 -15.94
CA VAL A 90 -15.35 -16.92 -15.58
C VAL A 90 -14.70 -17.78 -14.49
N LEU A 91 -15.47 -18.17 -13.48
CA LEU A 91 -14.96 -19.03 -12.41
C LEU A 91 -14.56 -20.41 -12.95
N ASP A 92 -15.47 -21.09 -13.63
CA ASP A 92 -15.23 -22.46 -14.12
C ASP A 92 -14.13 -22.53 -15.18
N GLY A 93 -14.19 -21.65 -16.16
CA GLY A 93 -13.29 -21.66 -17.30
C GLY A 93 -11.93 -21.03 -17.04
N THR A 94 -11.79 -20.18 -16.03
CA THR A 94 -10.53 -19.46 -15.75
C THR A 94 -10.03 -19.71 -14.33
N TRP A 95 -10.77 -19.26 -13.31
CA TRP A 95 -10.26 -19.27 -11.93
C TRP A 95 -10.05 -20.68 -11.39
N TRP A 96 -11.03 -21.55 -11.52
CA TRP A 96 -10.90 -22.94 -11.06
C TRP A 96 -9.90 -23.75 -11.88
N ALA A 97 -9.69 -23.38 -13.15
CA ALA A 97 -8.62 -23.98 -13.94
C ALA A 97 -7.24 -23.59 -13.39
N ILE A 98 -7.05 -22.31 -13.02
CA ILE A 98 -5.84 -21.84 -12.33
C ILE A 98 -5.67 -22.58 -11.00
N ASP A 99 -6.70 -22.59 -10.15
CA ASP A 99 -6.68 -23.18 -8.81
C ASP A 99 -6.27 -24.66 -8.81
N ARG A 100 -6.78 -25.43 -9.77
CA ARG A 100 -6.46 -26.86 -9.92
C ARG A 100 -4.99 -27.11 -10.29
N HIS A 101 -4.32 -26.13 -10.88
CA HIS A 101 -2.93 -26.27 -11.35
C HIS A 101 -1.92 -25.54 -10.47
N LEU A 102 -2.37 -24.83 -9.44
CA LEU A 102 -1.49 -24.13 -8.51
C LEU A 102 -0.69 -25.15 -7.67
N MET A 103 0.62 -24.91 -7.64
CA MET A 103 1.55 -25.59 -6.75
C MET A 103 2.09 -24.60 -5.72
N MET A 104 2.65 -25.12 -4.63
CA MET A 104 3.17 -24.31 -3.54
C MET A 104 4.19 -23.26 -4.02
N ASP A 105 5.05 -23.63 -4.94
CA ASP A 105 6.08 -22.73 -5.47
C ASP A 105 5.46 -21.61 -6.33
N GLY A 106 4.44 -21.94 -7.12
CA GLY A 106 3.69 -20.94 -7.90
C GLY A 106 2.96 -19.95 -7.01
N THR A 107 2.30 -20.45 -5.96
CA THR A 107 1.64 -19.61 -4.96
C THR A 107 2.63 -18.68 -4.24
N ARG A 108 3.78 -19.20 -3.84
CA ARG A 108 4.84 -18.42 -3.19
C ARG A 108 5.39 -17.34 -4.12
N ALA A 109 5.69 -17.68 -5.36
CA ALA A 109 6.18 -16.74 -6.36
C ALA A 109 5.14 -15.63 -6.62
N SER A 110 3.87 -15.99 -6.77
CA SER A 110 2.75 -15.07 -6.96
C SER A 110 2.59 -14.10 -5.78
N ALA A 111 2.58 -14.63 -4.56
CA ALA A 111 2.51 -13.82 -3.35
C ALA A 111 3.70 -12.85 -3.25
N THR A 112 4.91 -13.32 -3.52
CA THR A 112 6.12 -12.48 -3.50
C THR A 112 6.01 -11.33 -4.49
N ALA A 113 5.62 -11.60 -5.73
CA ALA A 113 5.44 -10.58 -6.76
C ALA A 113 4.40 -9.53 -6.34
N LEU A 114 3.25 -9.98 -5.82
CA LEU A 114 2.18 -9.08 -5.36
C LEU A 114 2.64 -8.20 -4.19
N TYR A 115 3.35 -8.76 -3.21
CA TYR A 115 3.84 -8.01 -2.06
C TYR A 115 4.88 -6.97 -2.48
N MET A 116 5.78 -7.30 -3.40
CA MET A 116 6.74 -6.34 -3.94
C MET A 116 6.04 -5.18 -4.66
N ASP A 117 5.04 -5.48 -5.48
CA ASP A 117 4.25 -4.45 -6.17
C ASP A 117 3.47 -3.60 -5.16
N SER A 118 2.89 -4.23 -4.14
CA SER A 118 2.16 -3.55 -3.08
C SER A 118 3.04 -2.55 -2.32
N ILE A 119 4.23 -2.96 -1.92
CA ILE A 119 5.20 -2.08 -1.23
C ILE A 119 5.55 -0.87 -2.11
N LYS A 120 5.81 -1.10 -3.40
CA LYS A 120 6.12 -0.01 -4.35
C LYS A 120 4.98 0.98 -4.54
N GLN A 121 3.74 0.56 -4.32
CA GLN A 121 2.53 1.39 -4.42
C GLN A 121 2.09 1.98 -3.06
N GLY A 122 2.88 1.79 -1.98
CA GLY A 122 2.55 2.30 -0.66
C GLY A 122 1.44 1.54 0.06
N VAL A 123 1.17 0.30 -0.34
CA VAL A 123 0.25 -0.60 0.35
C VAL A 123 1.02 -1.33 1.45
N THR A 124 0.59 -1.20 2.70
CA THR A 124 1.24 -1.84 3.87
C THR A 124 0.39 -2.93 4.51
N THR A 125 -0.86 -3.02 4.13
CA THR A 125 -1.80 -4.02 4.68
C THR A 125 -2.57 -4.68 3.55
N ILE A 126 -2.64 -6.01 3.56
CA ILE A 126 -3.32 -6.82 2.55
C ILE A 126 -4.19 -7.84 3.26
N PHE A 127 -5.45 -7.96 2.83
CA PHE A 127 -6.40 -8.99 3.25
C PHE A 127 -6.69 -9.96 2.12
#